data_350dbfdb3cebbe8196dd629cf984a202
#
_entry.id   350dbfdb3cebbe8196dd629cf984a202
#
_cell.length_a   1.000
_cell.length_b   1.000
_cell.length_c   1.000
_cell.angle_alpha   90.00
_cell.angle_beta   90.00
_cell.angle_gamma   90.00
#
_symmetry.space_group_name_H-M   'P 1'
#
loop_
_entity.id
_entity.type
_entity.pdbx_description
1 polymer ?
#
loop_
_entity_poly.entity_id
_entity_poly.type
_entity_poly.pdbx_seq_one_letter_code
_entity_poly.pdbx_strand_id
1 'polypeptide(L)'
;MTAAALAPARPEGFFEALAPQGRRVLFALAAIAVCMLFAFPVLWLVLTSLRPGTGVYYVHRGTEFTIDNFGEVLAQEIVVRALLNSFLISTLATALSLGVTATSGYMLSRFRGPLPNAWFSLIYIFRCVPYVAWVLPLYFVTQRLGIFDTYWGLLLPHVAVHVCFFSWIMKGFFDGIDPSMEYAAMIDGCSRWGAFLRVALPAAVPGLTALAILCWLYTWNEFLFALILTAQNTPILAVVMAQFVHELGMEWHLMSATAVLALGPALIVTIFGQKYVIRGLKV
;
A
#
# COMPACT_ATOMS: atom_id res chain seq x y z
N MET A 1 -67.20 2.45 20.98
CA MET A 1 -66.64 3.58 20.20
C MET A 1 -65.14 3.58 20.40
N THR A 2 -64.42 2.95 19.47
CA THR A 2 -62.96 2.75 19.55
C THR A 2 -62.28 3.77 18.64
N ALA A 3 -61.60 4.72 19.21
CA ALA A 3 -60.83 5.73 18.46
C ALA A 3 -59.57 5.06 17.91
N ALA A 4 -59.55 4.74 16.62
CA ALA A 4 -58.34 4.36 15.91
C ALA A 4 -57.47 5.61 15.74
N ALA A 5 -56.39 5.69 16.49
CA ALA A 5 -55.36 6.72 16.34
C ALA A 5 -54.71 6.57 14.96
N LEU A 6 -54.94 7.54 14.08
CA LEU A 6 -54.22 7.71 12.83
C LEU A 6 -52.74 8.01 13.18
N ALA A 7 -51.87 7.02 13.03
CA ALA A 7 -50.42 7.28 13.06
C ALA A 7 -50.05 8.21 11.90
N PRO A 8 -49.26 9.26 12.11
CA PRO A 8 -48.86 10.14 11.04
C PRO A 8 -48.05 9.36 10.02
N ALA A 9 -48.45 9.46 8.75
CA ALA A 9 -47.70 8.88 7.63
C ALA A 9 -46.25 9.43 7.69
N ARG A 10 -45.27 8.52 7.80
CA ARG A 10 -43.86 8.91 7.66
C ARG A 10 -43.69 9.54 6.27
N PRO A 11 -43.04 10.70 6.16
CA PRO A 11 -42.76 11.26 4.84
C PRO A 11 -41.94 10.22 4.08
N GLU A 12 -42.50 9.68 3.01
CA GLU A 12 -41.76 8.81 2.09
C GLU A 12 -40.53 9.59 1.61
N GLY A 13 -39.35 9.09 1.91
CA GLY A 13 -38.10 9.74 1.49
C GLY A 13 -38.07 9.78 -0.04
N PHE A 14 -37.47 10.84 -0.62
CA PHE A 14 -37.32 11.03 -2.07
C PHE A 14 -36.91 9.73 -2.82
N PHE A 15 -36.12 8.88 -2.17
CA PHE A 15 -35.67 7.59 -2.71
C PHE A 15 -36.77 6.52 -2.74
N GLU A 16 -37.77 6.58 -1.85
CA GLU A 16 -38.89 5.62 -1.81
C GLU A 16 -39.94 5.97 -2.86
N ALA A 17 -40.04 7.24 -3.23
CA ALA A 17 -40.96 7.72 -4.26
C ALA A 17 -40.51 7.37 -5.69
N LEU A 18 -39.24 6.98 -5.90
CA LEU A 18 -38.74 6.62 -7.21
C LEU A 18 -39.06 5.15 -7.56
N ALA A 19 -39.61 4.95 -8.79
CA ALA A 19 -39.76 3.62 -9.35
C ALA A 19 -38.43 2.82 -9.32
N PRO A 20 -38.45 1.50 -9.17
CA PRO A 20 -37.24 0.68 -9.05
C PRO A 20 -36.21 0.91 -10.18
N GLN A 21 -36.67 1.22 -11.37
CA GLN A 21 -35.82 1.59 -12.53
C GLN A 21 -35.16 2.95 -12.35
N GLY A 22 -35.90 3.97 -11.89
CA GLY A 22 -35.36 5.31 -11.62
C GLY A 22 -34.28 5.29 -10.53
N ARG A 23 -34.48 4.48 -9.48
CA ARG A 23 -33.49 4.28 -8.43
C ARG A 23 -32.20 3.64 -8.96
N ARG A 24 -32.30 2.62 -9.83
CA ARG A 24 -31.13 1.99 -10.48
C ARG A 24 -30.36 2.99 -11.35
N VAL A 25 -31.06 3.80 -12.14
CA VAL A 25 -30.45 4.83 -12.97
C VAL A 25 -29.74 5.89 -12.10
N LEU A 26 -30.38 6.36 -11.04
CA LEU A 26 -29.77 7.31 -10.11
C LEU A 26 -28.51 6.76 -9.44
N PHE A 27 -28.54 5.50 -8.98
CA PHE A 27 -27.36 4.84 -8.43
C PHE A 27 -26.25 4.67 -9.47
N ALA A 28 -26.58 4.31 -10.71
CA ALA A 28 -25.60 4.20 -11.79
C ALA A 28 -24.95 5.55 -12.12
N LEU A 29 -25.74 6.61 -12.21
CA LEU A 29 -25.24 7.97 -12.43
C LEU A 29 -24.35 8.46 -11.28
N ALA A 30 -24.76 8.21 -10.02
CA ALA A 30 -23.96 8.53 -8.85
C ALA A 30 -22.64 7.74 -8.85
N ALA A 31 -22.67 6.46 -9.16
CA ALA A 31 -21.47 5.63 -9.26
C ALA A 31 -20.52 6.14 -10.37
N ILE A 32 -21.06 6.46 -11.54
CA ILE A 32 -20.27 7.05 -12.65
C ILE A 32 -19.67 8.39 -12.23
N ALA A 33 -20.44 9.27 -11.58
CA ALA A 33 -19.94 10.56 -11.11
C ALA A 33 -18.80 10.39 -10.10
N VAL A 34 -18.93 9.46 -9.15
CA VAL A 34 -17.86 9.13 -8.19
C VAL A 34 -16.64 8.57 -8.91
N CYS A 35 -16.81 7.64 -9.86
CA CYS A 35 -15.70 7.11 -10.65
C CYS A 35 -14.98 8.20 -11.43
N MET A 36 -15.71 9.11 -12.08
CA MET A 36 -15.14 10.22 -12.83
C MET A 36 -14.39 11.21 -11.91
N LEU A 37 -14.92 11.47 -10.71
CA LEU A 37 -14.27 12.32 -9.71
C LEU A 37 -12.89 11.76 -9.30
N PHE A 38 -12.82 10.44 -9.03
CA PHE A 38 -11.56 9.79 -8.66
C PHE A 38 -10.63 9.54 -9.85
N ALA A 39 -11.16 9.37 -11.05
CA ALA A 39 -10.36 9.24 -12.28
C ALA A 39 -9.77 10.57 -12.75
N PHE A 40 -10.40 11.70 -12.43
CA PHE A 40 -10.00 13.02 -12.91
C PHE A 40 -8.53 13.38 -12.60
N PRO A 41 -8.01 13.24 -11.36
CA PRO A 41 -6.61 13.55 -11.08
C PRO A 41 -5.63 12.70 -11.90
N VAL A 42 -5.95 11.41 -12.11
CA VAL A 42 -5.11 10.50 -12.90
C VAL A 42 -5.15 10.87 -14.37
N LEU A 43 -6.33 11.16 -14.91
CA LEU A 43 -6.50 11.64 -16.29
C LEU A 43 -5.77 12.98 -16.50
N TRP A 44 -5.87 13.89 -15.54
CA TRP A 44 -5.13 15.15 -15.59
C TRP A 44 -3.61 14.94 -15.62
N LEU A 45 -3.11 14.03 -14.79
CA LEU A 45 -1.70 13.66 -14.76
C LEU A 45 -1.24 13.11 -16.11
N VAL A 46 -2.01 12.18 -16.71
CA VAL A 46 -1.72 11.62 -18.03
C VAL A 46 -1.76 12.71 -19.11
N LEU A 47 -2.76 13.58 -19.10
CA LEU A 47 -2.84 14.68 -20.06
C LEU A 47 -1.67 15.66 -19.90
N THR A 48 -1.24 15.95 -18.68
CA THR A 48 -0.09 16.82 -18.43
C THR A 48 1.22 16.19 -18.88
N SER A 49 1.37 14.87 -18.72
CA SER A 49 2.57 14.13 -19.16
C SER A 49 2.74 14.12 -20.68
N LEU A 50 1.65 14.32 -21.43
CA LEU A 50 1.65 14.37 -22.89
C LEU A 50 1.76 15.80 -23.47
N ARG A 51 1.85 16.83 -22.63
CA ARG A 51 1.97 18.21 -23.08
C ARG A 51 3.42 18.63 -23.24
N PRO A 52 3.78 19.39 -24.29
CA PRO A 52 5.14 19.90 -24.42
C PRO A 52 5.49 20.86 -23.28
N GLY A 53 6.73 20.78 -22.80
CA GLY A 53 7.26 21.71 -21.80
C GLY A 53 7.55 23.07 -22.42
N THR A 54 6.74 24.07 -22.12
CA THR A 54 6.89 25.44 -22.64
C THR A 54 7.38 26.43 -21.59
N GLY A 55 7.93 25.96 -20.51
CA GLY A 55 8.48 26.75 -19.41
C GLY A 55 7.83 26.44 -18.05
N VAL A 56 8.54 26.80 -17.03
CA VAL A 56 8.33 26.43 -15.64
C VAL A 56 6.96 26.86 -15.07
N TYR A 57 6.34 27.88 -15.65
CA TYR A 57 5.12 28.51 -15.09
C TYR A 57 3.88 28.38 -15.96
N TYR A 58 3.98 27.83 -17.17
CA TYR A 58 2.85 27.83 -18.10
C TYR A 58 2.25 26.43 -18.28
N VAL A 59 1.02 26.27 -17.84
CA VAL A 59 0.16 25.20 -18.36
C VAL A 59 -0.11 25.54 -19.82
N HIS A 60 0.54 24.84 -20.73
CA HIS A 60 0.37 25.08 -22.16
C HIS A 60 -1.12 24.98 -22.51
N ARG A 61 -1.68 26.03 -23.15
CA ARG A 61 -3.08 26.05 -23.58
C ARG A 61 -3.29 25.45 -24.97
N GLY A 62 -2.22 24.95 -25.59
CA GLY A 62 -2.27 24.33 -26.91
C GLY A 62 -2.90 22.93 -26.89
N THR A 63 -3.32 22.48 -28.07
CA THR A 63 -3.86 21.14 -28.33
C THR A 63 -2.77 20.15 -28.77
N GLU A 64 -1.52 20.57 -28.73
CA GLU A 64 -0.38 19.73 -29.11
C GLU A 64 -0.11 18.69 -28.03
N PHE A 65 0.11 17.46 -28.46
CA PHE A 65 0.50 16.36 -27.60
C PHE A 65 1.84 15.80 -28.10
N THR A 66 2.70 15.42 -27.15
CA THR A 66 3.99 14.77 -27.41
C THR A 66 4.21 13.62 -26.46
N ILE A 67 4.97 12.64 -26.89
CA ILE A 67 5.50 11.54 -26.06
C ILE A 67 6.97 11.78 -25.67
N ASP A 68 7.58 12.87 -26.13
CA ASP A 68 9.01 13.16 -25.93
C ASP A 68 9.38 13.27 -24.46
N ASN A 69 8.46 13.75 -23.63
CA ASN A 69 8.65 13.83 -22.18
C ASN A 69 9.04 12.47 -21.55
N PHE A 70 8.44 11.38 -22.04
CA PHE A 70 8.80 10.03 -21.56
C PHE A 70 10.20 9.62 -22.02
N GLY A 71 10.58 10.00 -23.26
CA GLY A 71 11.93 9.79 -23.77
C GLY A 71 12.96 10.57 -22.96
N GLU A 72 12.68 11.84 -22.66
CA GLU A 72 13.56 12.70 -21.84
C GLU A 72 13.72 12.17 -20.41
N VAL A 73 12.65 11.74 -19.77
CA VAL A 73 12.68 11.14 -18.43
C VAL A 73 13.45 9.83 -18.42
N LEU A 74 13.23 8.95 -19.40
CA LEU A 74 13.94 7.67 -19.49
C LEU A 74 15.40 7.80 -19.95
N ALA A 75 15.78 8.92 -20.56
CA ALA A 75 17.19 9.24 -20.85
C ALA A 75 17.96 9.66 -19.60
N GLN A 76 17.27 10.06 -18.52
CA GLN A 76 17.89 10.38 -17.25
C GLN A 76 18.24 9.11 -16.48
N GLU A 77 19.53 8.76 -16.41
CA GLU A 77 20.00 7.55 -15.72
C GLU A 77 19.49 7.47 -14.27
N ILE A 78 19.43 8.61 -13.57
CA ILE A 78 18.98 8.66 -12.17
C ILE A 78 17.51 8.23 -12.02
N VAL A 79 16.63 8.58 -12.97
CA VAL A 79 15.21 8.19 -12.95
C VAL A 79 15.06 6.69 -13.16
N VAL A 80 15.77 6.12 -14.14
CA VAL A 80 15.74 4.67 -14.42
C VAL A 80 16.27 3.88 -13.22
N ARG A 81 17.40 4.29 -12.65
CA ARG A 81 17.97 3.69 -11.44
C ARG A 81 16.98 3.78 -10.27
N ALA A 82 16.36 4.94 -10.07
CA ALA A 82 15.40 5.14 -8.99
C ALA A 82 14.15 4.27 -9.16
N LEU A 83 13.64 4.10 -10.37
CA LEU A 83 12.52 3.21 -10.69
C LEU A 83 12.86 1.75 -10.34
N LEU A 84 14.02 1.27 -10.78
CA LEU A 84 14.50 -0.07 -10.50
C LEU A 84 14.76 -0.31 -9.00
N ASN A 85 15.38 0.66 -8.33
CA ASN A 85 15.64 0.59 -6.89
C ASN A 85 14.32 0.55 -6.09
N SER A 86 13.35 1.42 -6.43
CA SER A 86 12.05 1.42 -5.78
C SER A 86 11.33 0.08 -5.94
N PHE A 87 11.37 -0.50 -7.14
CA PHE A 87 10.79 -1.81 -7.41
C PHE A 87 11.49 -2.93 -6.61
N LEU A 88 12.81 -2.93 -6.60
CA LEU A 88 13.63 -3.90 -5.88
C LEU A 88 13.38 -3.82 -4.36
N ILE A 89 13.44 -2.61 -3.80
CA ILE A 89 13.23 -2.40 -2.36
C ILE A 89 11.82 -2.76 -1.95
N SER A 90 10.80 -2.35 -2.71
CA SER A 90 9.41 -2.71 -2.41
C SER A 90 9.20 -4.22 -2.42
N THR A 91 9.82 -4.92 -3.37
CA THR A 91 9.71 -6.37 -3.49
C THR A 91 10.46 -7.10 -2.37
N LEU A 92 11.70 -6.70 -2.09
CA LEU A 92 12.52 -7.33 -1.03
C LEU A 92 11.96 -7.02 0.36
N ALA A 93 11.57 -5.76 0.63
CA ALA A 93 10.94 -5.39 1.90
C ALA A 93 9.65 -6.18 2.13
N THR A 94 8.83 -6.36 1.10
CA THR A 94 7.61 -7.18 1.17
C THR A 94 7.95 -8.63 1.48
N ALA A 95 8.86 -9.26 0.75
CA ALA A 95 9.23 -10.66 0.95
C ALA A 95 9.75 -10.93 2.36
N LEU A 96 10.67 -10.09 2.84
CA LEU A 96 11.22 -10.18 4.19
C LEU A 96 10.14 -9.96 5.26
N SER A 97 9.31 -8.92 5.06
CA SER A 97 8.22 -8.59 5.98
C SER A 97 7.21 -9.73 6.11
N LEU A 98 6.82 -10.37 5.01
CA LEU A 98 5.86 -11.47 5.02
C LEU A 98 6.38 -12.66 5.84
N GLY A 99 7.66 -13.02 5.71
CA GLY A 99 8.27 -14.08 6.50
C GLY A 99 8.17 -13.83 8.00
N VAL A 100 8.56 -12.62 8.44
CA VAL A 100 8.53 -12.24 9.85
C VAL A 100 7.09 -12.04 10.34
N THR A 101 6.23 -11.42 9.54
CA THR A 101 4.84 -11.14 9.90
C THR A 101 4.01 -12.41 10.00
N ALA A 102 4.22 -13.40 9.12
CA ALA A 102 3.53 -14.68 9.17
C ALA A 102 3.87 -15.44 10.47
N THR A 103 5.16 -15.54 10.79
CA THR A 103 5.61 -16.22 12.01
C THR A 103 5.16 -15.48 13.27
N SER A 104 5.25 -14.15 13.28
CA SER A 104 4.78 -13.28 14.36
C SER A 104 3.26 -13.42 14.58
N GLY A 105 2.46 -13.31 13.53
CA GLY A 105 1.01 -13.46 13.59
C GLY A 105 0.57 -14.86 14.06
N TYR A 106 1.23 -15.90 13.57
CA TYR A 106 1.00 -17.27 14.02
C TYR A 106 1.31 -17.43 15.51
N MET A 107 2.49 -16.94 15.97
CA MET A 107 2.85 -16.97 17.36
C MET A 107 1.80 -16.27 18.24
N LEU A 108 1.37 -15.09 17.84
CA LEU A 108 0.36 -14.31 18.58
C LEU A 108 -1.01 -14.97 18.61
N SER A 109 -1.35 -15.78 17.59
CA SER A 109 -2.62 -16.50 17.50
C SER A 109 -2.63 -17.79 18.34
N ARG A 110 -1.56 -18.58 18.30
CA ARG A 110 -1.52 -19.95 18.82
C ARG A 110 -0.90 -20.06 20.22
N PHE A 111 -0.05 -19.13 20.62
CA PHE A 111 0.66 -19.21 21.90
C PHE A 111 0.11 -18.19 22.88
N ARG A 112 0.12 -18.60 24.16
CA ARG A 112 -0.22 -17.75 25.30
C ARG A 112 0.97 -17.76 26.26
N GLY A 113 1.15 -16.69 27.00
CA GLY A 113 2.23 -16.60 27.99
C GLY A 113 2.97 -15.27 27.95
N PRO A 114 4.03 -15.12 28.74
CA PRO A 114 4.72 -13.83 28.89
C PRO A 114 5.41 -13.37 27.59
N LEU A 115 6.01 -14.27 26.82
CA LEU A 115 6.73 -13.92 25.59
C LEU A 115 5.82 -13.41 24.49
N PRO A 116 4.73 -14.12 24.07
CA PRO A 116 3.76 -13.58 23.12
C PRO A 116 3.12 -12.27 23.58
N ASN A 117 2.81 -12.13 24.85
CA ASN A 117 2.21 -10.91 25.40
C ASN A 117 3.20 -9.73 25.36
N ALA A 118 4.47 -9.95 25.71
CA ALA A 118 5.52 -8.94 25.60
C ALA A 118 5.73 -8.51 24.14
N TRP A 119 5.77 -9.47 23.22
CA TRP A 119 5.88 -9.19 21.78
C TRP A 119 4.68 -8.39 21.25
N PHE A 120 3.46 -8.78 21.63
CA PHE A 120 2.24 -8.04 21.30
C PHE A 120 2.29 -6.61 21.82
N SER A 121 2.68 -6.43 23.10
CA SER A 121 2.80 -5.10 23.72
C SER A 121 3.85 -4.24 23.00
N LEU A 122 4.98 -4.83 22.63
CA LEU A 122 6.04 -4.16 21.89
C LEU A 122 5.53 -3.66 20.54
N ILE A 123 4.93 -4.54 19.73
CA ILE A 123 4.33 -4.19 18.43
C ILE A 123 3.29 -3.07 18.59
N TYR A 124 2.44 -3.16 19.62
CA TYR A 124 1.40 -2.18 19.87
C TYR A 124 1.96 -0.81 20.24
N ILE A 125 2.96 -0.76 21.13
CA ILE A 125 3.65 0.48 21.51
C ILE A 125 4.29 1.13 20.27
N PHE A 126 5.02 0.38 19.49
CA PHE A 126 5.67 0.89 18.29
C PHE A 126 4.67 1.40 17.26
N ARG A 127 3.50 0.78 17.13
CA ARG A 127 2.42 1.23 16.25
C ARG A 127 1.83 2.57 16.69
N CYS A 128 1.81 2.88 17.99
CA CYS A 128 1.30 4.16 18.52
C CYS A 128 2.25 5.34 18.28
N VAL A 129 3.52 5.09 17.99
CA VAL A 129 4.50 6.14 17.71
C VAL A 129 4.25 6.71 16.32
N PRO A 130 4.12 8.04 16.17
CA PRO A 130 3.99 8.66 14.85
C PRO A 130 5.15 8.28 13.93
N TYR A 131 4.82 7.96 12.67
CA TYR A 131 5.80 7.47 11.68
C TYR A 131 7.01 8.41 11.55
N VAL A 132 6.77 9.72 11.55
CA VAL A 132 7.84 10.74 11.44
C VAL A 132 8.84 10.70 12.60
N ALA A 133 8.40 10.25 13.79
CA ALA A 133 9.28 10.20 14.96
C ALA A 133 10.38 9.12 14.83
N TRP A 134 10.21 8.13 13.95
CA TRP A 134 11.20 7.10 13.68
C TRP A 134 12.38 7.59 12.83
N VAL A 135 12.19 8.64 12.04
CA VAL A 135 13.15 9.09 11.02
C VAL A 135 14.51 9.41 11.61
N LEU A 136 14.57 10.28 12.62
CA LEU A 136 15.83 10.69 13.23
C LEU A 136 16.55 9.55 13.96
N PRO A 137 15.89 8.75 14.82
CA PRO A 137 16.53 7.58 15.41
C PRO A 137 17.09 6.61 14.38
N LEU A 138 16.34 6.32 13.32
CA LEU A 138 16.78 5.42 12.24
C LEU A 138 17.95 5.99 11.45
N TYR A 139 17.97 7.30 11.18
CA TYR A 139 19.11 7.98 10.57
C TYR A 139 20.40 7.76 11.38
N PHE A 140 20.36 7.99 12.69
CA PHE A 140 21.52 7.78 13.55
C PHE A 140 21.96 6.31 13.62
N VAL A 141 21.00 5.39 13.64
CA VAL A 141 21.27 3.94 13.64
C VAL A 141 21.94 3.54 12.32
N THR A 142 21.41 3.96 11.18
CA THR A 142 21.99 3.62 9.86
C THR A 142 23.38 4.21 9.68
N GLN A 143 23.62 5.41 10.17
CA GLN A 143 24.94 6.04 10.18
C GLN A 143 25.94 5.25 11.04
N ARG A 144 25.57 4.89 12.28
CA ARG A 144 26.44 4.13 13.19
C ARG A 144 26.75 2.72 12.69
N LEU A 145 25.83 2.09 11.98
CA LEU A 145 26.01 0.77 11.41
C LEU A 145 26.74 0.81 10.05
N GLY A 146 27.01 2.00 9.49
CA GLY A 146 27.63 2.15 8.17
C GLY A 146 26.74 1.67 7.01
N ILE A 147 25.41 1.62 7.20
CA ILE A 147 24.45 1.20 6.18
C ILE A 147 23.62 2.36 5.62
N PHE A 148 23.96 3.60 5.96
CA PHE A 148 23.34 4.79 5.35
C PHE A 148 23.57 4.78 3.83
N ASP A 149 22.57 5.23 3.07
CA ASP A 149 22.58 5.25 1.61
C ASP A 149 22.89 3.89 0.96
N THR A 150 22.36 2.82 1.58
CA THR A 150 22.42 1.45 1.05
C THR A 150 21.04 0.82 1.04
N TYR A 151 20.86 -0.28 0.28
CA TYR A 151 19.61 -1.05 0.29
C TYR A 151 19.21 -1.50 1.70
N TRP A 152 20.16 -1.94 2.54
CA TRP A 152 19.89 -2.37 3.92
C TRP A 152 19.44 -1.23 4.80
N GLY A 153 19.94 -0.02 4.57
CA GLY A 153 19.51 1.20 5.27
C GLY A 153 18.03 1.52 5.08
N LEU A 154 17.43 1.09 3.95
CA LEU A 154 16.00 1.22 3.68
C LEU A 154 15.21 -0.05 4.05
N LEU A 155 15.72 -1.23 3.71
CA LEU A 155 15.00 -2.50 3.92
C LEU A 155 14.67 -2.73 5.40
N LEU A 156 15.62 -2.52 6.31
CA LEU A 156 15.43 -2.79 7.73
C LEU A 156 14.33 -1.91 8.36
N PRO A 157 14.31 -0.59 8.15
CA PRO A 157 13.21 0.26 8.60
C PRO A 157 11.84 -0.16 8.05
N HIS A 158 11.74 -0.46 6.76
CA HIS A 158 10.48 -0.90 6.17
C HIS A 158 9.98 -2.21 6.77
N VAL A 159 10.88 -3.21 6.92
CA VAL A 159 10.53 -4.49 7.56
C VAL A 159 10.06 -4.28 8.99
N ALA A 160 10.77 -3.45 9.77
CA ALA A 160 10.39 -3.16 11.16
C ALA A 160 8.99 -2.54 11.24
N VAL A 161 8.70 -1.54 10.43
CA VAL A 161 7.37 -0.91 10.36
C VAL A 161 6.31 -1.91 9.92
N HIS A 162 6.55 -2.67 8.86
CA HIS A 162 5.61 -3.68 8.37
C HIS A 162 5.29 -4.73 9.44
N VAL A 163 6.30 -5.22 10.16
CA VAL A 163 6.08 -6.18 11.25
C VAL A 163 5.17 -5.60 12.32
N CYS A 164 5.40 -4.35 12.72
CA CYS A 164 4.55 -3.69 13.72
C CYS A 164 3.10 -3.52 13.26
N PHE A 165 2.88 -3.18 11.99
CA PHE A 165 1.53 -2.94 11.47
C PHE A 165 0.80 -4.21 11.07
N PHE A 166 1.47 -5.16 10.43
CA PHE A 166 0.82 -6.28 9.76
C PHE A 166 0.79 -7.58 10.59
N SER A 167 1.63 -7.72 11.64
CA SER A 167 1.56 -8.91 12.50
C SER A 167 0.21 -9.07 13.18
N TRP A 168 -0.43 -7.97 13.55
CA TRP A 168 -1.76 -8.01 14.17
C TRP A 168 -2.85 -8.42 13.17
N ILE A 169 -2.77 -7.91 11.95
CA ILE A 169 -3.69 -8.31 10.88
C ILE A 169 -3.51 -9.80 10.59
N MET A 170 -2.26 -10.25 10.48
CA MET A 170 -1.95 -11.66 10.24
C MET A 170 -2.40 -12.58 11.38
N LYS A 171 -2.32 -12.10 12.65
CA LYS A 171 -2.93 -12.79 13.78
C LYS A 171 -4.42 -13.04 13.54
N GLY A 172 -5.17 -12.01 13.09
CA GLY A 172 -6.60 -12.16 12.79
C GLY A 172 -6.88 -13.23 11.74
N PHE A 173 -6.05 -13.35 10.71
CA PHE A 173 -6.18 -14.42 9.73
C PHE A 173 -5.94 -15.81 10.35
N PHE A 174 -4.92 -15.97 11.18
CA PHE A 174 -4.68 -17.24 11.86
C PHE A 174 -5.75 -17.57 12.90
N ASP A 175 -6.31 -16.57 13.57
CA ASP A 175 -7.44 -16.79 14.51
C ASP A 175 -8.68 -17.36 13.80
N GLY A 176 -8.88 -17.05 12.51
CA GLY A 176 -9.95 -17.58 11.68
C GLY A 176 -9.71 -19.02 11.19
N ILE A 177 -8.51 -19.57 11.33
CA ILE A 177 -8.18 -20.95 10.94
C ILE A 177 -8.36 -21.88 12.14
N ASP A 178 -9.18 -22.95 11.98
CA ASP A 178 -9.41 -23.92 13.05
C ASP A 178 -8.10 -24.63 13.47
N PRO A 179 -7.69 -24.51 14.75
CA PRO A 179 -6.49 -25.18 15.25
C PRO A 179 -6.53 -26.71 15.17
N SER A 180 -7.73 -27.32 15.04
CA SER A 180 -7.89 -28.78 14.93
C SER A 180 -7.15 -29.35 13.72
N MET A 181 -7.04 -28.59 12.64
CA MET A 181 -6.27 -28.98 11.44
C MET A 181 -4.78 -29.19 11.76
N GLU A 182 -4.22 -28.28 12.59
CA GLU A 182 -2.81 -28.37 13.01
C GLU A 182 -2.60 -29.52 14.00
N TYR A 183 -3.56 -29.74 14.92
CA TYR A 183 -3.52 -30.88 15.84
C TYR A 183 -3.59 -32.22 15.11
N ALA A 184 -4.43 -32.36 14.11
CA ALA A 184 -4.48 -33.56 13.28
C ALA A 184 -3.13 -33.84 12.63
N ALA A 185 -2.49 -32.83 12.00
CA ALA A 185 -1.17 -32.98 11.42
C ALA A 185 -0.09 -33.37 12.45
N MET A 186 -0.20 -32.89 13.70
CA MET A 186 0.73 -33.29 14.78
C MET A 186 0.49 -34.73 15.23
N ILE A 187 -0.75 -35.22 15.23
CA ILE A 187 -1.07 -36.63 15.51
C ILE A 187 -0.46 -37.53 14.40
N ASP A 188 -0.50 -37.04 13.14
CA ASP A 188 0.13 -37.72 11.99
C ASP A 188 1.66 -37.61 11.98
N GLY A 189 2.29 -37.12 13.06
CA GLY A 189 3.74 -37.11 13.26
C GLY A 189 4.43 -35.80 12.82
N CYS A 190 3.72 -34.78 12.39
CA CYS A 190 4.33 -33.47 12.14
C CYS A 190 4.80 -32.81 13.42
N SER A 191 5.98 -32.19 13.41
CA SER A 191 6.36 -31.23 14.44
C SER A 191 5.45 -30.00 14.40
N ARG A 192 5.42 -29.21 15.48
CA ARG A 192 4.65 -27.97 15.52
C ARG A 192 5.04 -26.98 14.40
N TRP A 193 6.33 -26.91 14.08
CA TRP A 193 6.83 -26.11 12.95
C TRP A 193 6.40 -26.70 11.60
N GLY A 194 6.37 -28.06 11.51
CA GLY A 194 5.84 -28.76 10.34
C GLY A 194 4.35 -28.49 10.11
N ALA A 195 3.53 -28.50 11.17
CA ALA A 195 2.11 -28.13 11.11
C ALA A 195 1.90 -26.69 10.67
N PHE A 196 2.74 -25.74 11.18
CA PHE A 196 2.72 -24.35 10.71
C PHE A 196 2.99 -24.27 9.20
N LEU A 197 4.11 -24.82 8.72
CA LEU A 197 4.53 -24.68 7.32
C LEU A 197 3.62 -25.42 6.33
N ARG A 198 3.07 -26.59 6.72
CA ARG A 198 2.33 -27.48 5.82
C ARG A 198 0.81 -27.31 5.90
N VAL A 199 0.29 -26.76 7.00
CA VAL A 199 -1.15 -26.64 7.24
C VAL A 199 -1.54 -25.18 7.43
N ALA A 200 -1.07 -24.51 8.49
CA ALA A 200 -1.52 -23.18 8.85
C ALA A 200 -1.10 -22.13 7.81
N LEU A 201 0.16 -22.14 7.36
CA LEU A 201 0.68 -21.17 6.39
C LEU A 201 0.00 -21.26 5.02
N PRO A 202 -0.18 -22.45 4.40
CA PRO A 202 -0.98 -22.59 3.18
C PRO A 202 -2.43 -22.16 3.33
N ALA A 203 -3.08 -22.46 4.47
CA ALA A 203 -4.44 -22.01 4.75
C ALA A 203 -4.53 -20.45 4.86
N ALA A 204 -3.45 -19.80 5.32
CA ALA A 204 -3.36 -18.35 5.46
C ALA A 204 -2.92 -17.63 4.16
N VAL A 205 -2.64 -18.34 3.05
CA VAL A 205 -2.20 -17.73 1.77
C VAL A 205 -3.08 -16.60 1.28
N PRO A 206 -4.43 -16.66 1.35
CA PRO A 206 -5.25 -15.52 0.94
C PRO A 206 -4.96 -14.24 1.75
N GLY A 207 -4.78 -14.36 3.06
CA GLY A 207 -4.38 -13.26 3.94
C GLY A 207 -2.97 -12.76 3.66
N LEU A 208 -2.01 -13.66 3.49
CA LEU A 208 -0.63 -13.33 3.12
C LEU A 208 -0.56 -12.58 1.80
N THR A 209 -1.34 -12.99 0.80
CA THR A 209 -1.35 -12.32 -0.50
C THR A 209 -1.93 -10.91 -0.38
N ALA A 210 -3.00 -10.73 0.41
CA ALA A 210 -3.55 -9.41 0.67
C ALA A 210 -2.50 -8.50 1.35
N LEU A 211 -1.81 -9.01 2.37
CA LEU A 211 -0.74 -8.28 3.05
C LEU A 211 0.45 -8.00 2.15
N ALA A 212 0.83 -8.91 1.25
CA ALA A 212 1.89 -8.69 0.27
C ALA A 212 1.64 -7.43 -0.56
N ILE A 213 0.41 -7.27 -1.06
CA ILE A 213 0.03 -6.12 -1.86
C ILE A 213 0.10 -4.83 -1.03
N LEU A 214 -0.43 -4.86 0.20
CA LEU A 214 -0.41 -3.70 1.08
C LEU A 214 1.02 -3.31 1.48
N CYS A 215 1.89 -4.27 1.83
CA CYS A 215 3.30 -4.03 2.12
C CYS A 215 4.01 -3.40 0.92
N TRP A 216 3.78 -3.99 -0.27
CA TRP A 216 4.44 -3.54 -1.50
C TRP A 216 4.03 -2.11 -1.86
N LEU A 217 2.71 -1.81 -1.85
CA LEU A 217 2.20 -0.47 -2.14
C LEU A 217 2.64 0.54 -1.08
N TYR A 218 2.72 0.13 0.18
CA TYR A 218 3.20 1.00 1.25
C TYR A 218 4.66 1.41 1.02
N THR A 219 5.55 0.45 0.74
CA THR A 219 6.96 0.73 0.47
C THR A 219 7.14 1.49 -0.85
N TRP A 220 6.37 1.16 -1.89
CA TRP A 220 6.42 1.84 -3.19
C TRP A 220 6.12 3.33 -3.11
N ASN A 221 5.17 3.71 -2.27
CA ASN A 221 4.74 5.11 -2.09
C ASN A 221 5.50 5.82 -0.96
N GLU A 222 6.44 5.14 -0.29
CA GLU A 222 7.12 5.70 0.85
C GLU A 222 8.17 6.73 0.38
N PHE A 223 8.08 7.93 0.94
CA PHE A 223 8.94 9.06 0.61
C PHE A 223 9.86 9.48 1.76
N LEU A 224 9.37 9.44 2.99
CA LEU A 224 10.02 10.10 4.12
C LEU A 224 11.30 9.38 4.56
N PHE A 225 11.28 8.04 4.64
CA PHE A 225 12.48 7.26 4.94
C PHE A 225 13.47 7.36 3.78
N ALA A 226 12.97 7.28 2.53
CA ALA A 226 13.81 7.44 1.36
C ALA A 226 14.52 8.81 1.36
N LEU A 227 13.79 9.89 1.63
CA LEU A 227 14.33 11.24 1.66
C LEU A 227 15.47 11.41 2.67
N ILE A 228 15.39 10.75 3.83
CA ILE A 228 16.33 10.97 4.94
C ILE A 228 17.42 9.89 5.00
N LEU A 229 17.14 8.66 4.54
CA LEU A 229 18.05 7.53 4.67
C LEU A 229 18.82 7.20 3.38
N THR A 230 18.52 7.89 2.27
CA THR A 230 19.25 7.72 0.99
C THR A 230 19.87 9.00 0.50
N ALA A 231 20.82 8.86 -0.40
CA ALA A 231 21.47 9.94 -1.10
C ALA A 231 21.71 9.54 -2.58
N GLN A 232 22.95 9.55 -3.06
CA GLN A 232 23.28 9.31 -4.48
C GLN A 232 23.40 7.82 -4.86
N ASN A 233 23.77 6.96 -3.89
CA ASN A 233 24.02 5.55 -4.19
C ASN A 233 22.74 4.75 -4.37
N THR A 234 21.68 5.11 -3.60
CA THR A 234 20.41 4.40 -3.60
C THR A 234 19.25 5.36 -3.91
N PRO A 235 19.21 5.99 -5.10
CA PRO A 235 18.14 6.89 -5.46
C PRO A 235 16.79 6.14 -5.48
N ILE A 236 15.76 6.76 -4.92
CA ILE A 236 14.39 6.24 -4.85
C ILE A 236 13.46 7.15 -5.64
N LEU A 237 12.53 6.56 -6.36
CA LEU A 237 11.69 7.27 -7.34
C LEU A 237 10.91 8.44 -6.72
N ALA A 238 10.32 8.24 -5.54
CA ALA A 238 9.57 9.29 -4.84
C ALA A 238 10.46 10.51 -4.52
N VAL A 239 11.74 10.30 -4.18
CA VAL A 239 12.70 11.37 -3.89
C VAL A 239 13.16 12.05 -5.18
N VAL A 240 13.46 11.27 -6.23
CA VAL A 240 13.83 11.82 -7.54
C VAL A 240 12.72 12.65 -8.16
N MET A 241 11.46 12.21 -8.02
CA MET A 241 10.30 13.00 -8.46
C MET A 241 10.23 14.37 -7.79
N ALA A 242 10.60 14.48 -6.51
CA ALA A 242 10.63 15.76 -5.81
C ALA A 242 11.70 16.72 -6.36
N GLN A 243 12.71 16.24 -7.07
CA GLN A 243 13.76 17.05 -7.68
C GLN A 243 13.29 17.81 -8.93
N PHE A 244 12.14 17.43 -9.54
CA PHE A 244 11.54 18.25 -10.61
C PHE A 244 10.88 19.53 -10.11
N VAL A 245 10.91 19.78 -8.79
CA VAL A 245 10.50 21.04 -8.17
C VAL A 245 11.77 21.86 -7.92
N HIS A 246 11.96 22.92 -8.69
CA HIS A 246 13.14 23.81 -8.59
C HIS A 246 12.75 25.18 -8.02
N GLU A 247 13.75 25.96 -7.61
CA GLU A 247 13.55 27.33 -7.14
C GLU A 247 12.90 28.23 -8.21
N LEU A 248 13.19 27.97 -9.49
CA LEU A 248 12.66 28.70 -10.63
C LEU A 248 11.27 28.20 -11.08
N GLY A 249 10.72 27.15 -10.44
CA GLY A 249 9.41 26.59 -10.73
C GLY A 249 9.38 25.06 -10.80
N MET A 250 8.33 24.50 -11.37
CA MET A 250 8.09 23.07 -11.43
C MET A 250 7.99 22.59 -12.89
N GLU A 251 8.74 21.56 -13.22
CA GLU A 251 8.68 20.90 -14.54
C GLU A 251 7.51 19.92 -14.59
N TRP A 252 6.30 20.47 -14.68
CA TRP A 252 5.05 19.71 -14.61
C TRP A 252 4.97 18.56 -15.60
N HIS A 253 5.48 18.73 -16.81
CA HIS A 253 5.46 17.73 -17.87
C HIS A 253 6.35 16.53 -17.53
N LEU A 254 7.60 16.75 -17.09
CA LEU A 254 8.53 15.69 -16.71
C LEU A 254 8.12 14.99 -15.41
N MET A 255 7.69 15.77 -14.42
CA MET A 255 7.16 15.22 -13.16
C MET A 255 5.93 14.34 -13.43
N SER A 256 5.02 14.79 -14.30
CA SER A 256 3.84 14.01 -14.66
C SER A 256 4.18 12.77 -15.47
N ALA A 257 5.13 12.86 -16.41
CA ALA A 257 5.61 11.69 -17.17
C ALA A 257 6.24 10.64 -16.24
N THR A 258 7.07 11.08 -15.28
CA THR A 258 7.67 10.19 -14.27
C THR A 258 6.59 9.56 -13.37
N ALA A 259 5.59 10.33 -12.95
CA ALA A 259 4.48 9.82 -12.16
C ALA A 259 3.63 8.79 -12.92
N VAL A 260 3.40 8.98 -14.23
CA VAL A 260 2.71 8.00 -15.09
C VAL A 260 3.52 6.71 -15.19
N LEU A 261 4.85 6.79 -15.34
CA LEU A 261 5.73 5.61 -15.30
C LEU A 261 5.66 4.91 -13.94
N ALA A 262 5.61 5.67 -12.84
CA ALA A 262 5.45 5.12 -11.48
C ALA A 262 4.11 4.41 -11.25
N LEU A 263 3.04 4.84 -11.93
CA LEU A 263 1.73 4.19 -11.86
C LEU A 263 1.75 2.77 -12.45
N GLY A 264 2.59 2.50 -13.46
CA GLY A 264 2.62 1.21 -14.15
C GLY A 264 2.80 0.01 -13.20
N PRO A 265 3.91 -0.10 -12.47
CA PRO A 265 4.12 -1.19 -11.51
C PRO A 265 3.04 -1.27 -10.42
N ALA A 266 2.59 -0.11 -9.88
CA ALA A 266 1.56 -0.07 -8.85
C ALA A 266 0.20 -0.60 -9.36
N LEU A 267 -0.19 -0.24 -10.58
CA LEU A 267 -1.40 -0.74 -11.23
C LEU A 267 -1.30 -2.25 -11.50
N ILE A 268 -0.16 -2.74 -11.99
CA ILE A 268 0.06 -4.16 -12.21
C ILE A 268 -0.15 -4.93 -10.90
N VAL A 269 0.54 -4.55 -9.82
CA VAL A 269 0.41 -5.19 -8.51
C VAL A 269 -1.04 -5.14 -8.01
N THR A 270 -1.72 -4.00 -8.16
CA THR A 270 -3.11 -3.82 -7.71
C THR A 270 -4.08 -4.67 -8.52
N ILE A 271 -4.01 -4.63 -9.86
CA ILE A 271 -4.94 -5.36 -10.74
C ILE A 271 -4.82 -6.88 -10.55
N PHE A 272 -3.60 -7.40 -10.49
CA PHE A 272 -3.39 -8.83 -10.26
C PHE A 272 -3.71 -9.25 -8.81
N GLY A 273 -3.53 -8.33 -7.87
CA GLY A 273 -3.71 -8.56 -6.45
C GLY A 273 -5.13 -8.42 -5.94
N GLN A 274 -5.98 -7.57 -6.56
CA GLN A 274 -7.32 -7.24 -6.07
C GLN A 274 -8.21 -8.46 -5.76
N LYS A 275 -8.12 -9.51 -6.57
CA LYS A 275 -8.90 -10.75 -6.37
C LYS A 275 -8.57 -11.46 -5.05
N TYR A 276 -7.34 -11.33 -4.58
CA TYR A 276 -6.89 -11.95 -3.32
C TYR A 276 -7.27 -11.08 -2.12
N VAL A 277 -7.19 -9.75 -2.26
CA VAL A 277 -7.66 -8.81 -1.22
C VAL A 277 -9.16 -9.02 -0.95
N ILE A 278 -9.99 -9.10 -2.00
CA ILE A 278 -11.43 -9.31 -1.86
C ILE A 278 -11.73 -10.67 -1.19
N ARG A 279 -10.96 -11.71 -1.50
CA ARG A 279 -11.12 -13.02 -0.85
C ARG A 279 -10.69 -13.00 0.62
N GLY A 280 -9.60 -12.30 0.94
CA GLY A 280 -9.10 -12.15 2.31
C GLY A 280 -10.02 -11.35 3.23
N LEU A 281 -10.82 -10.43 2.68
CA LEU A 281 -11.81 -9.64 3.45
C LEU A 281 -13.13 -10.37 3.70
N LYS A 282 -13.36 -11.54 3.10
CA LYS A 282 -14.60 -12.33 3.25
C LYS A 282 -14.48 -13.43 4.31
N VAL A 283 -13.37 -13.49 5.03
CA VAL A 283 -13.16 -14.35 6.20
C VAL A 283 -13.50 -13.53 7.48
#